data_af98ba45be69ea8907d26d1e8ee45185
#
_entry.id   af98ba45be69ea8907d26d1e8ee45185
#
_cell.length_a   1.000
_cell.length_b   1.000
_cell.length_c   1.000
_cell.angle_alpha   90.00
_cell.angle_beta   90.00
_cell.angle_gamma   90.00
#
_symmetry.space_group_name_H-M   'P 1'
#
loop_
_entity.id
_entity.type
_entity.pdbx_description
1 polymer ?
#
loop_
_entity_poly.entity_id
_entity_poly.type
_entity_poly.pdbx_seq_one_letter_code
_entity_poly.pdbx_strand_id
1 'polypeptide(L)'
;MCIRDSYEEFAGKDIHITEYNTSYIPNAPVHDTCYNAAYVAHMLSRLGDCHTSYSYWTFGDVFEELGVPFTPFHGGFGLVANGCIPKPTFWTFAFYKKLTGTCIHRSEDSLITKQKDGSYYGVIWNPDNDGKGEKKEVTYTIHLPENYERQEYCNLVKIVDEEHGNPLKVWHDLGEPANPSKDEVSLMREVAKPWIT
;
A
#
# COMPACT_ATOMS: atom_id res chain seq x y z
N MET A 1 -12.28 -10.76 -18.97
CA MET A 1 -13.75 -10.91 -18.84
C MET A 1 -14.06 -11.12 -17.36
N CYS A 2 -14.91 -10.31 -16.79
CA CYS A 2 -15.28 -10.44 -15.37
C CYS A 2 -16.25 -11.63 -15.20
N ILE A 3 -16.09 -12.42 -14.12
CA ILE A 3 -17.02 -13.54 -13.82
C ILE A 3 -18.47 -13.06 -13.78
N ARG A 4 -18.72 -11.85 -13.25
CA ARG A 4 -20.04 -11.20 -13.25
C ARG A 4 -20.73 -11.25 -14.63
N ASP A 5 -19.98 -10.93 -15.69
CA ASP A 5 -20.53 -10.79 -17.03
C ASP A 5 -20.74 -12.15 -17.71
N SER A 6 -20.32 -13.25 -17.05
CA SER A 6 -20.59 -14.63 -17.52
C SER A 6 -21.99 -15.12 -17.13
N TYR A 7 -22.69 -14.40 -16.25
CA TYR A 7 -24.04 -14.72 -15.81
C TYR A 7 -24.96 -13.56 -16.17
N GLU A 8 -25.98 -13.81 -16.99
CA GLU A 8 -26.92 -12.79 -17.48
C GLU A 8 -27.60 -12.00 -16.37
N GLU A 9 -27.96 -12.67 -15.27
CA GLU A 9 -28.59 -12.07 -14.09
C GLU A 9 -27.71 -11.06 -13.34
N PHE A 10 -26.37 -11.15 -13.49
CA PHE A 10 -25.39 -10.26 -12.85
C PHE A 10 -24.77 -9.27 -13.83
N ALA A 11 -25.04 -9.40 -15.12
CA ALA A 11 -24.47 -8.49 -16.12
C ALA A 11 -24.83 -7.03 -15.81
N GLY A 12 -23.84 -6.16 -15.81
CA GLY A 12 -24.02 -4.73 -15.53
C GLY A 12 -24.35 -4.37 -14.08
N LYS A 13 -24.38 -5.33 -13.13
CA LYS A 13 -24.55 -5.01 -11.70
C LYS A 13 -23.26 -4.49 -11.10
N ASP A 14 -23.39 -3.57 -10.13
CA ASP A 14 -22.28 -3.14 -9.34
C ASP A 14 -21.79 -4.28 -8.43
N ILE A 15 -20.45 -4.40 -8.32
CA ILE A 15 -19.82 -5.34 -7.40
C ILE A 15 -19.05 -4.52 -6.36
N HIS A 16 -19.41 -4.71 -5.11
CA HIS A 16 -18.73 -4.11 -3.97
C HIS A 16 -18.05 -5.19 -3.16
N ILE A 17 -16.72 -5.11 -3.04
CA ILE A 17 -15.96 -5.96 -2.13
C ILE A 17 -15.98 -5.27 -0.77
N THR A 18 -16.77 -5.79 0.16
CA THR A 18 -17.02 -5.16 1.45
C THR A 18 -15.90 -5.38 2.45
N GLU A 19 -15.11 -6.44 2.26
CA GLU A 19 -13.94 -6.75 3.07
C GLU A 19 -12.88 -7.44 2.23
N TYR A 20 -11.64 -6.99 2.31
CA TYR A 20 -10.50 -7.70 1.76
C TYR A 20 -9.20 -7.37 2.51
N ASN A 21 -8.29 -8.32 2.49
CA ASN A 21 -6.91 -8.19 2.93
C ASN A 21 -6.05 -9.20 2.18
N THR A 22 -4.75 -9.26 2.43
CA THR A 22 -3.83 -10.26 1.84
C THR A 22 -4.13 -11.67 2.34
N SER A 23 -4.60 -11.80 3.57
CA SER A 23 -5.02 -13.06 4.19
C SER A 23 -6.30 -12.84 5.00
N TYR A 24 -7.14 -13.87 5.08
CA TYR A 24 -8.32 -13.90 5.96
C TYR A 24 -7.99 -14.43 7.36
N ILE A 25 -6.75 -14.89 7.57
CA ILE A 25 -6.33 -15.50 8.83
C ILE A 25 -6.01 -14.38 9.82
N PRO A 26 -6.70 -14.31 10.97
CA PRO A 26 -6.32 -13.40 12.04
C PRO A 26 -4.86 -13.63 12.48
N ASN A 27 -4.16 -12.58 12.79
CA ASN A 27 -2.77 -12.63 13.24
C ASN A 27 -1.79 -13.22 12.20
N ALA A 28 -2.07 -13.06 10.90
CA ALA A 28 -1.16 -13.46 9.84
C ALA A 28 0.00 -12.45 9.73
N PRO A 29 1.27 -12.85 9.93
CA PRO A 29 2.40 -11.91 9.92
C PRO A 29 2.51 -11.06 8.65
N VAL A 30 1.97 -11.56 7.53
CA VAL A 30 1.96 -10.83 6.24
C VAL A 30 1.30 -9.46 6.33
N HIS A 31 0.31 -9.26 7.22
CA HIS A 31 -0.41 -7.99 7.35
C HIS A 31 0.47 -6.83 7.82
N ASP A 32 1.61 -7.12 8.48
CA ASP A 32 2.53 -6.11 9.00
C ASP A 32 3.65 -5.76 8.02
N THR A 33 3.74 -6.43 6.87
CA THR A 33 4.88 -6.39 5.95
C THR A 33 4.73 -5.39 4.81
N CYS A 34 5.85 -5.04 4.17
CA CYS A 34 5.87 -4.27 2.92
C CYS A 34 5.23 -5.05 1.76
N TYR A 35 5.25 -6.39 1.81
CA TYR A 35 4.54 -7.21 0.84
C TYR A 35 3.03 -6.92 0.83
N ASN A 36 2.40 -6.80 2.01
CA ASN A 36 0.98 -6.42 2.10
C ASN A 36 0.72 -5.07 1.40
N ALA A 37 1.62 -4.09 1.59
CA ALA A 37 1.51 -2.80 0.93
C ALA A 37 1.56 -2.91 -0.60
N ALA A 38 2.47 -3.71 -1.14
CA ALA A 38 2.60 -3.95 -2.58
C ALA A 38 1.40 -4.72 -3.15
N TYR A 39 0.91 -5.74 -2.45
CA TYR A 39 -0.30 -6.48 -2.82
C TYR A 39 -1.52 -5.57 -2.90
N VAL A 40 -1.73 -4.73 -1.88
CA VAL A 40 -2.85 -3.78 -1.86
C VAL A 40 -2.70 -2.74 -2.97
N ALA A 41 -1.47 -2.28 -3.28
CA ALA A 41 -1.24 -1.39 -4.41
C ALA A 41 -1.67 -2.02 -5.74
N HIS A 42 -1.33 -3.29 -5.96
CA HIS A 42 -1.79 -4.04 -7.13
C HIS A 42 -3.32 -4.13 -7.17
N MET A 43 -3.97 -4.50 -6.07
CA MET A 43 -5.43 -4.61 -6.00
C MET A 43 -6.11 -3.27 -6.31
N LEU A 44 -5.63 -2.17 -5.74
CA LEU A 44 -6.18 -0.83 -6.00
C LEU A 44 -5.98 -0.39 -7.45
N SER A 45 -4.91 -0.82 -8.12
CA SER A 45 -4.68 -0.50 -9.53
C SER A 45 -5.75 -1.10 -10.46
N ARG A 46 -6.46 -2.14 -10.00
CA ARG A 46 -7.52 -2.85 -10.73
C ARG A 46 -8.93 -2.41 -10.35
N LEU A 47 -9.06 -1.46 -9.42
CA LEU A 47 -10.36 -0.91 -9.06
C LEU A 47 -11.01 -0.26 -10.29
N GLY A 48 -12.27 -0.61 -10.54
CA GLY A 48 -13.02 -0.16 -11.70
C GLY A 48 -13.00 -1.14 -12.89
N ASP A 49 -12.10 -2.12 -12.94
CA ASP A 49 -12.10 -3.13 -14.01
C ASP A 49 -13.33 -4.05 -13.92
N CYS A 50 -13.57 -4.61 -12.74
CA CYS A 50 -14.71 -5.50 -12.48
C CYS A 50 -15.49 -5.13 -11.22
N HIS A 51 -14.93 -4.30 -10.37
CA HIS A 51 -15.47 -3.98 -9.06
C HIS A 51 -15.66 -2.48 -8.91
N THR A 52 -16.79 -2.08 -8.35
CA THR A 52 -17.15 -0.68 -8.14
C THR A 52 -16.45 -0.10 -6.92
N SER A 53 -16.25 -0.92 -5.87
CA SER A 53 -15.52 -0.51 -4.67
C SER A 53 -14.82 -1.66 -3.97
N TYR A 54 -13.76 -1.31 -3.25
CA TYR A 54 -13.04 -2.18 -2.30
C TYR A 54 -13.02 -1.54 -0.92
N SER A 55 -13.36 -2.31 0.11
CA SER A 55 -13.21 -1.90 1.51
C SER A 55 -12.14 -2.77 2.17
N TYR A 56 -11.03 -2.14 2.53
CA TYR A 56 -9.95 -2.83 3.22
C TYR A 56 -10.35 -3.14 4.66
N TRP A 57 -10.14 -4.37 5.09
CA TRP A 57 -10.31 -4.79 6.46
C TRP A 57 -8.97 -4.89 7.17
N THR A 58 -8.61 -3.94 8.05
CA THR A 58 -9.41 -2.85 8.59
C THR A 58 -8.53 -1.62 8.88
N PHE A 59 -9.03 -0.58 9.55
CA PHE A 59 -8.24 0.62 9.79
C PHE A 59 -7.19 0.44 10.90
N GLY A 60 -7.54 -0.17 12.01
CA GLY A 60 -6.65 -0.31 13.18
C GLY A 60 -6.71 -1.69 13.81
N ASP A 61 -5.60 -2.09 14.42
CA ASP A 61 -5.43 -3.38 15.09
C ASP A 61 -6.18 -3.50 16.44
N VAL A 62 -7.01 -2.53 16.74
CA VAL A 62 -7.88 -2.56 17.94
C VAL A 62 -9.12 -3.44 17.78
N PHE A 63 -9.39 -3.89 16.53
CA PHE A 63 -10.52 -4.77 16.23
C PHE A 63 -9.99 -6.19 16.00
N GLU A 64 -10.19 -7.06 16.99
CA GLU A 64 -9.71 -8.43 16.96
C GLU A 64 -10.81 -9.37 17.45
N GLU A 65 -11.08 -10.41 16.67
CA GLU A 65 -12.10 -11.40 16.98
C GLU A 65 -11.73 -12.29 18.20
N LEU A 66 -10.43 -12.48 18.43
CA LEU A 66 -9.89 -13.32 19.50
C LEU A 66 -9.39 -12.54 20.71
N GLY A 67 -9.73 -11.26 20.80
CA GLY A 67 -9.19 -10.33 21.79
C GLY A 67 -8.08 -9.47 21.20
N VAL A 68 -7.81 -8.33 21.82
CA VAL A 68 -6.81 -7.35 21.32
C VAL A 68 -5.43 -7.70 21.89
N PRO A 69 -4.49 -8.16 21.05
CA PRO A 69 -3.09 -8.29 21.47
C PRO A 69 -2.52 -6.92 21.82
N PHE A 70 -1.65 -6.87 22.83
CA PHE A 70 -1.02 -5.61 23.23
C PHE A 70 0.26 -5.29 22.45
N THR A 71 0.82 -6.29 21.75
CA THR A 71 2.04 -6.08 20.93
C THR A 71 1.74 -5.17 19.73
N PRO A 72 2.68 -4.31 19.33
CA PRO A 72 2.50 -3.46 18.14
C PRO A 72 2.25 -4.29 16.86
N PHE A 73 3.07 -5.31 16.64
CA PHE A 73 3.01 -6.15 15.46
C PHE A 73 2.70 -7.59 15.86
N HIS A 74 1.53 -8.05 15.48
CA HIS A 74 1.03 -9.41 15.73
C HIS A 74 0.30 -9.96 14.51
N GLY A 75 0.46 -9.32 13.35
CA GLY A 75 -0.23 -9.71 12.14
C GLY A 75 -1.71 -9.29 12.10
N GLY A 76 -2.10 -8.28 12.87
CA GLY A 76 -3.46 -7.74 12.87
C GLY A 76 -3.84 -7.15 11.50
N PHE A 77 -5.14 -7.08 11.22
CA PHE A 77 -5.68 -6.65 9.92
C PHE A 77 -5.53 -5.15 9.64
N GLY A 78 -5.21 -4.35 10.65
CA GLY A 78 -5.22 -2.89 10.57
C GLY A 78 -4.17 -2.29 9.65
N LEU A 79 -4.47 -1.10 9.15
CA LEU A 79 -3.48 -0.20 8.52
C LEU A 79 -2.57 0.45 9.58
N VAL A 80 -3.05 0.51 10.82
CA VAL A 80 -2.39 1.14 11.95
C VAL A 80 -2.29 0.13 13.08
N ALA A 81 -1.06 -0.14 13.49
CA ALA A 81 -0.74 -1.04 14.59
C ALA A 81 -1.00 -0.39 15.96
N ASN A 82 -1.02 -1.20 17.02
CA ASN A 82 -1.11 -0.74 18.40
C ASN A 82 -0.07 0.34 18.68
N GLY A 83 -0.45 1.34 19.46
CA GLY A 83 0.37 2.54 19.65
C GLY A 83 0.26 3.57 18.52
N CYS A 84 -0.75 3.46 17.66
CA CYS A 84 -0.95 4.35 16.51
C CYS A 84 0.27 4.40 15.57
N ILE A 85 0.87 3.25 15.27
CA ILE A 85 2.03 3.12 14.39
C ILE A 85 1.52 2.77 12.99
N PRO A 86 1.69 3.65 11.97
CA PRO A 86 1.30 3.33 10.60
C PRO A 86 2.10 2.14 10.08
N LYS A 87 1.42 1.14 9.53
CA LYS A 87 2.05 0.03 8.82
C LYS A 87 2.38 0.45 7.37
N PRO A 88 3.25 -0.28 6.65
CA PRO A 88 3.54 0.00 5.24
C PRO A 88 2.28 0.20 4.37
N THR A 89 1.26 -0.62 4.56
CA THR A 89 -0.01 -0.56 3.81
C THR A 89 -0.78 0.74 3.99
N PHE A 90 -0.65 1.43 5.14
CA PHE A 90 -1.22 2.77 5.34
C PHE A 90 -0.76 3.75 4.26
N TRP A 91 0.51 3.67 3.89
CA TRP A 91 1.08 4.56 2.88
C TRP A 91 0.63 4.25 1.47
N THR A 92 0.29 3.00 1.18
CA THR A 92 -0.33 2.65 -0.11
C THR A 92 -1.59 3.48 -0.33
N PHE A 93 -2.51 3.52 0.63
CA PHE A 93 -3.71 4.36 0.53
C PHE A 93 -3.38 5.85 0.45
N ALA A 94 -2.41 6.32 1.23
CA ALA A 94 -1.97 7.71 1.21
C ALA A 94 -1.39 8.13 -0.16
N PHE A 95 -0.67 7.22 -0.83
CA PHE A 95 -0.13 7.46 -2.18
C PHE A 95 -1.25 7.44 -3.22
N TYR A 96 -2.12 6.44 -3.19
CA TYR A 96 -3.25 6.34 -4.12
C TYR A 96 -4.20 7.53 -4.04
N LYS A 97 -4.39 8.10 -2.85
CA LYS A 97 -5.18 9.34 -2.68
C LYS A 97 -4.71 10.50 -3.54
N LYS A 98 -3.46 10.50 -3.99
CA LYS A 98 -2.88 11.54 -4.86
C LYS A 98 -3.13 11.30 -6.34
N LEU A 99 -3.51 10.10 -6.74
CA LEU A 99 -3.75 9.71 -8.13
C LEU A 99 -5.14 10.18 -8.61
N THR A 100 -5.37 11.48 -8.63
CA THR A 100 -6.70 12.07 -8.94
C THR A 100 -6.87 12.50 -10.40
N GLY A 101 -5.81 12.40 -11.22
CA GLY A 101 -5.82 12.82 -12.62
C GLY A 101 -6.32 11.74 -13.59
N THR A 102 -6.02 11.93 -14.85
CA THR A 102 -6.28 10.91 -15.89
C THR A 102 -5.17 9.85 -15.83
N CYS A 103 -5.55 8.57 -15.77
CA CYS A 103 -4.60 7.48 -15.88
C CYS A 103 -3.99 7.46 -17.28
N ILE A 104 -2.67 7.58 -17.36
CA ILE A 104 -1.91 7.58 -18.61
C ILE A 104 -1.06 6.32 -18.78
N HIS A 105 -0.81 5.61 -17.68
CA HIS A 105 -0.09 4.34 -17.69
C HIS A 105 -0.59 3.45 -16.56
N ARG A 106 -0.75 2.16 -16.87
CA ARG A 106 -1.04 1.10 -15.90
C ARG A 106 -0.40 -0.19 -16.37
N SER A 107 0.35 -0.82 -15.48
CA SER A 107 0.98 -2.13 -15.69
C SER A 107 0.74 -3.06 -14.50
N GLU A 108 1.47 -4.18 -14.42
CA GLU A 108 1.41 -5.10 -13.28
C GLU A 108 2.10 -4.52 -12.03
N ASP A 109 2.94 -3.52 -12.19
CA ASP A 109 3.81 -2.97 -11.14
C ASP A 109 3.75 -1.45 -11.00
N SER A 110 2.90 -0.78 -11.79
CA SER A 110 2.81 0.68 -11.75
C SER A 110 1.48 1.24 -12.22
N LEU A 111 1.14 2.43 -11.70
CA LEU A 111 0.02 3.26 -12.12
C LEU A 111 0.46 4.72 -12.13
N ILE A 112 0.31 5.42 -13.26
CA ILE A 112 0.69 6.82 -13.42
C ILE A 112 -0.51 7.64 -13.91
N THR A 113 -0.73 8.78 -13.27
CA THR A 113 -1.77 9.73 -13.64
C THR A 113 -1.18 11.09 -14.00
N LYS A 114 -1.83 11.77 -14.94
CA LYS A 114 -1.56 13.17 -15.30
C LYS A 114 -2.64 14.06 -14.70
N GLN A 115 -2.23 15.06 -13.94
CA GLN A 115 -3.12 16.02 -13.29
C GLN A 115 -3.53 17.13 -14.26
N LYS A 116 -4.57 17.89 -13.89
CA LYS A 116 -5.06 19.03 -14.69
C LYS A 116 -4.04 20.18 -14.79
N ASP A 117 -3.18 20.33 -13.77
CA ASP A 117 -2.12 21.32 -13.72
C ASP A 117 -0.86 20.94 -14.51
N GLY A 118 -0.88 19.75 -15.14
CA GLY A 118 0.25 19.22 -15.90
C GLY A 118 1.23 18.39 -15.09
N SER A 119 1.08 18.30 -13.77
CA SER A 119 1.91 17.42 -12.94
C SER A 119 1.58 15.94 -13.15
N TYR A 120 2.53 15.08 -12.80
CA TYR A 120 2.40 13.62 -12.87
C TYR A 120 2.52 13.02 -11.48
N TYR A 121 1.65 12.07 -11.16
CA TYR A 121 1.73 11.27 -9.95
C TYR A 121 1.74 9.80 -10.33
N GLY A 122 2.61 9.03 -9.68
CA GLY A 122 2.71 7.60 -9.90
C GLY A 122 2.88 6.84 -8.61
N VAL A 123 2.42 5.60 -8.61
CA VAL A 123 2.74 4.59 -7.60
C VAL A 123 3.35 3.41 -8.32
N ILE A 124 4.48 2.95 -7.82
CA ILE A 124 5.22 1.80 -8.30
C ILE A 124 5.34 0.83 -7.14
N TRP A 125 5.14 -0.45 -7.39
CA TRP A 125 5.24 -1.50 -6.38
C TRP A 125 5.98 -2.71 -6.93
N ASN A 126 6.61 -3.48 -6.06
CA ASN A 126 7.22 -4.74 -6.46
C ASN A 126 6.16 -5.86 -6.34
N PRO A 127 5.79 -6.53 -7.44
CA PRO A 127 4.83 -7.61 -7.43
C PRO A 127 5.39 -8.95 -6.94
N ASP A 128 6.68 -9.07 -6.68
CA ASP A 128 7.29 -10.31 -6.22
C ASP A 128 6.81 -10.71 -4.82
N ASN A 129 6.18 -11.85 -4.79
CA ASN A 129 5.14 -12.22 -3.85
C ASN A 129 5.57 -13.06 -2.65
N ASP A 130 6.81 -13.46 -2.54
CA ASP A 130 7.21 -14.42 -1.50
C ASP A 130 8.31 -13.92 -0.55
N GLY A 131 8.67 -12.64 -0.66
CA GLY A 131 9.76 -12.06 0.13
C GLY A 131 11.14 -12.68 -0.14
N LYS A 132 11.20 -13.58 -1.13
CA LYS A 132 12.42 -14.28 -1.57
C LYS A 132 12.88 -13.81 -2.94
N GLY A 133 12.11 -12.90 -3.55
CA GLY A 133 12.40 -12.35 -4.86
C GLY A 133 13.73 -11.63 -4.90
N GLU A 134 14.48 -11.81 -5.97
CA GLU A 134 15.66 -11.00 -6.25
C GLU A 134 15.25 -9.53 -6.38
N LYS A 135 16.06 -8.63 -5.85
CA LYS A 135 15.88 -7.19 -6.07
C LYS A 135 15.88 -6.93 -7.57
N LYS A 136 14.76 -6.43 -8.09
CA LYS A 136 14.66 -6.01 -9.49
C LYS A 136 14.98 -4.53 -9.61
N GLU A 137 15.92 -4.20 -10.47
CA GLU A 137 16.07 -2.84 -10.94
C GLU A 137 15.11 -2.61 -12.10
N VAL A 138 14.22 -1.64 -11.95
CA VAL A 138 13.24 -1.28 -12.99
C VAL A 138 13.47 0.14 -13.41
N THR A 139 13.67 0.36 -14.71
CA THR A 139 13.82 1.70 -15.29
C THR A 139 12.51 2.13 -15.93
N TYR A 140 11.96 3.24 -15.48
CA TYR A 140 10.80 3.87 -16.09
C TYR A 140 11.26 5.06 -16.94
N THR A 141 10.92 5.06 -18.21
CA THR A 141 11.19 6.19 -19.13
C THR A 141 9.88 6.95 -19.36
N ILE A 142 9.83 8.20 -18.94
CA ILE A 142 8.68 9.07 -19.16
C ILE A 142 8.99 10.00 -20.33
N HIS A 143 8.27 9.83 -21.43
CA HIS A 143 8.36 10.73 -22.56
C HIS A 143 7.46 11.95 -22.33
N LEU A 144 8.08 13.11 -22.15
CA LEU A 144 7.36 14.37 -22.02
C LEU A 144 7.07 14.97 -23.40
N PRO A 145 5.95 15.70 -23.57
CA PRO A 145 5.68 16.42 -24.82
C PRO A 145 6.79 17.43 -25.16
N GLU A 146 7.04 17.69 -26.47
CA GLU A 146 8.13 18.55 -26.94
C GLU A 146 8.14 19.96 -26.34
N ASN A 147 7.00 20.50 -25.95
CA ASN A 147 6.92 21.81 -25.30
C ASN A 147 7.44 21.84 -23.86
N TYR A 148 7.82 20.71 -23.31
CA TYR A 148 8.37 20.59 -21.96
C TYR A 148 9.91 20.69 -21.92
N GLU A 149 10.60 20.67 -23.03
CA GLU A 149 12.08 20.67 -23.10
C GLU A 149 12.79 21.89 -22.47
N ARG A 150 12.06 22.93 -22.10
CA ARG A 150 12.58 24.15 -21.50
C ARG A 150 12.12 24.41 -20.07
N GLN A 151 11.54 23.45 -19.43
CA GLN A 151 11.03 23.60 -18.06
C GLN A 151 11.92 22.85 -17.07
N GLU A 152 12.12 23.43 -15.90
CA GLU A 152 12.70 22.72 -14.76
C GLU A 152 11.65 21.82 -14.13
N TYR A 153 12.03 20.60 -13.79
CA TYR A 153 11.18 19.61 -13.15
C TYR A 153 11.68 19.36 -11.74
N CYS A 154 10.75 19.32 -10.79
CA CYS A 154 11.01 18.80 -9.47
C CYS A 154 10.45 17.37 -9.40
N ASN A 155 11.30 16.41 -9.10
CA ASN A 155 10.91 15.04 -8.84
C ASN A 155 10.98 14.78 -7.34
N LEU A 156 9.86 14.30 -6.77
CA LEU A 156 9.78 13.93 -5.37
C LEU A 156 9.40 12.46 -5.28
N VAL A 157 10.29 11.64 -4.76
CA VAL A 157 10.05 10.22 -4.56
C VAL A 157 9.84 9.93 -3.08
N LYS A 158 8.80 9.14 -2.78
CA LYS A 158 8.52 8.63 -1.43
C LYS A 158 8.63 7.13 -1.46
N ILE A 159 9.45 6.58 -0.59
CA ILE A 159 9.80 5.16 -0.57
C ILE A 159 9.28 4.53 0.73
N VAL A 160 8.62 3.39 0.56
CA VAL A 160 8.28 2.45 1.65
C VAL A 160 8.72 1.08 1.16
N ASP A 161 9.71 0.52 1.82
CA ASP A 161 10.32 -0.77 1.50
C ASP A 161 10.85 -1.44 2.78
N GLU A 162 11.61 -2.50 2.66
CA GLU A 162 12.15 -3.24 3.82
C GLU A 162 13.08 -2.39 4.71
N GLU A 163 13.69 -1.33 4.15
CA GLU A 163 14.63 -0.45 4.88
C GLU A 163 14.00 0.90 5.25
N HIS A 164 12.94 1.33 4.55
CA HIS A 164 12.36 2.65 4.68
C HIS A 164 10.85 2.60 4.93
N GLY A 165 10.37 3.38 5.89
CA GLY A 165 8.94 3.41 6.23
C GLY A 165 8.43 2.08 6.80
N ASN A 166 9.34 1.25 7.33
CA ASN A 166 9.09 -0.08 7.85
C ASN A 166 9.30 -0.16 9.38
N PRO A 167 8.28 0.13 10.17
CA PRO A 167 8.40 0.08 11.63
C PRO A 167 8.51 -1.34 12.17
N LEU A 168 8.07 -2.36 11.43
CA LEU A 168 8.22 -3.77 11.81
C LEU A 168 9.70 -4.15 11.97
N LYS A 169 10.56 -3.68 11.03
CA LYS A 169 12.01 -3.91 11.15
C LYS A 169 12.58 -3.37 12.45
N VAL A 170 12.20 -2.15 12.82
CA VAL A 170 12.66 -1.54 14.08
C VAL A 170 12.17 -2.31 15.30
N TRP A 171 10.93 -2.80 15.27
CA TRP A 171 10.39 -3.63 16.35
C TRP A 171 11.19 -4.94 16.53
N HIS A 172 11.57 -5.60 15.42
CA HIS A 172 12.48 -6.75 15.45
C HIS A 172 13.86 -6.39 16.00
N ASP A 173 14.44 -5.28 15.55
CA ASP A 173 15.76 -4.81 16.01
C ASP A 173 15.77 -4.47 17.53
N LEU A 174 14.62 -4.07 18.08
CA LEU A 174 14.41 -3.83 19.51
C LEU A 174 14.18 -5.13 20.33
N GLY A 175 14.17 -6.29 19.69
CA GLY A 175 13.93 -7.59 20.34
C GLY A 175 12.45 -7.91 20.58
N GLU A 176 11.58 -7.38 19.75
CA GLU A 176 10.14 -7.70 19.73
C GLU A 176 9.40 -7.41 21.05
N PRO A 177 9.55 -6.21 21.64
CA PRO A 177 8.95 -5.93 22.93
C PRO A 177 7.42 -6.05 22.86
N ALA A 178 6.85 -6.92 23.70
CA ALA A 178 5.39 -7.08 23.78
C ALA A 178 4.70 -5.80 24.31
N ASN A 179 5.37 -5.08 25.18
CA ASN A 179 4.90 -3.82 25.77
C ASN A 179 6.00 -2.75 25.61
N PRO A 180 6.15 -2.15 24.41
CA PRO A 180 7.19 -1.17 24.20
C PRO A 180 6.97 0.09 25.04
N SER A 181 8.06 0.72 25.45
CA SER A 181 8.06 2.01 26.12
C SER A 181 7.53 3.11 25.21
N LYS A 182 7.22 4.26 25.78
CA LYS A 182 6.78 5.44 25.00
C LYS A 182 7.83 5.89 23.99
N ASP A 183 9.12 5.77 24.33
CA ASP A 183 10.22 6.17 23.46
C ASP A 183 10.37 5.20 22.28
N GLU A 184 10.24 3.89 22.51
CA GLU A 184 10.24 2.87 21.47
C GLU A 184 9.04 3.05 20.51
N VAL A 185 7.84 3.31 21.06
CA VAL A 185 6.66 3.63 20.22
C VAL A 185 6.89 4.89 19.40
N SER A 186 7.50 5.93 19.98
CA SER A 186 7.80 7.17 19.27
C SER A 186 8.82 6.95 18.15
N LEU A 187 9.85 6.15 18.40
CA LEU A 187 10.83 5.74 17.39
C LEU A 187 10.17 5.00 16.22
N MET A 188 9.33 3.99 16.51
CA MET A 188 8.61 3.25 15.48
C MET A 188 7.70 4.16 14.65
N ARG A 189 7.03 5.15 15.25
CA ARG A 189 6.21 6.13 14.53
C ARG A 189 7.03 7.02 13.59
N GLU A 190 8.23 7.42 14.02
CA GLU A 190 9.12 8.23 13.17
C GLU A 190 9.62 7.43 11.97
N VAL A 191 10.08 6.20 12.21
CA VAL A 191 10.58 5.31 11.15
C VAL A 191 9.45 4.85 10.21
N ALA A 192 8.22 4.79 10.68
CA ALA A 192 7.06 4.47 9.84
C ALA A 192 6.82 5.49 8.71
N LYS A 193 7.45 6.68 8.74
CA LYS A 193 7.30 7.69 7.69
C LYS A 193 8.07 7.27 6.43
N PRO A 194 7.51 7.49 5.23
CA PRO A 194 8.22 7.23 3.99
C PRO A 194 9.53 8.00 3.91
N TRP A 195 10.55 7.38 3.37
CA TRP A 195 11.76 8.08 2.99
C TRP A 195 11.46 9.02 1.81
N ILE A 196 12.03 10.21 1.84
CA ILE A 196 11.82 11.25 0.80
C ILE A 196 13.15 11.58 0.16
N THR A 197 13.18 11.53 -1.18
CA THR A 197 14.35 11.91 -1.98
C THR A 197 13.94 12.72 -3.21
#